data_875bf1d6a6fbc947f45c8d448792e382
#
_entry.id   875bf1d6a6fbc947f45c8d448792e382
#
_cell.length_a   1.000
_cell.length_b   1.000
_cell.length_c   1.000
_cell.angle_alpha   90.00
_cell.angle_beta   90.00
_cell.angle_gamma   90.00
#
_symmetry.space_group_name_H-M   'P 1'
#
loop_
_entity.id
_entity.type
_entity.pdbx_description
1 polymer ?
#
loop_
_entity_poly.entity_id
_entity_poly.type
_entity_poly.pdbx_seq_one_letter_code
_entity_poly.pdbx_strand_id
1 'polypeptide(L)'
;ADIGLIVVVCPKARRDEYAQTAIEPFDFVTPIVLADAGDSRQESAFSGLECVPDIFEFTVIHDGARPLITPRLVTHALNTIKGSLDADGVIVATPAIDTLKMVENGVIVGTPDRRAFWNAQTPQIFRTGMYRRAHASALYDGFSGTDDSSLIERLGGRVMVVEGKRDNIKLTVPEDYLLLAAAIAALRNEDGKED
;
A
#
# COMPACT_ATOMS: atom_id res chain seq x y z
N ALA A 1 15.02 -5.33 -2.04
CA ALA A 1 14.92 -4.45 -0.87
C ALA A 1 15.17 -5.27 0.38
N ASP A 2 15.97 -4.74 1.31
CA ASP A 2 16.20 -5.40 2.59
C ASP A 2 15.04 -5.02 3.53
N ILE A 3 14.13 -5.95 3.74
CA ILE A 3 13.02 -5.82 4.68
C ILE A 3 13.47 -6.43 6.01
N GLY A 4 13.60 -5.60 7.04
CA GLY A 4 14.09 -6.04 8.35
C GLY A 4 13.01 -6.52 9.31
N LEU A 5 11.73 -6.18 9.05
CA LEU A 5 10.57 -6.60 9.83
C LEU A 5 9.34 -6.62 8.94
N ILE A 6 8.50 -7.62 9.12
CA ILE A 6 7.15 -7.69 8.54
C ILE A 6 6.13 -7.64 9.68
N VAL A 7 5.18 -6.69 9.60
CA VAL A 7 4.06 -6.63 10.54
C VAL A 7 2.79 -7.00 9.78
N VAL A 8 2.18 -8.11 10.16
CA VAL A 8 0.91 -8.57 9.60
C VAL A 8 -0.22 -8.10 10.52
N VAL A 9 -1.03 -7.17 10.03
CA VAL A 9 -2.18 -6.65 10.78
C VAL A 9 -3.40 -7.50 10.44
N CYS A 10 -3.99 -8.14 11.43
CA CYS A 10 -5.12 -9.05 11.25
C CYS A 10 -6.14 -8.93 12.40
N PRO A 11 -7.40 -9.36 12.19
CA PRO A 11 -8.39 -9.38 13.25
C PRO A 11 -7.90 -10.23 14.43
N LYS A 12 -7.99 -9.68 15.65
CA LYS A 12 -7.53 -10.34 16.87
C LYS A 12 -8.06 -11.76 17.03
N ALA A 13 -9.33 -11.97 16.72
CA ALA A 13 -9.98 -13.28 16.81
C ALA A 13 -9.46 -14.32 15.79
N ARG A 14 -8.70 -13.89 14.78
CA ARG A 14 -8.17 -14.74 13.71
C ARG A 14 -6.64 -14.85 13.72
N ARG A 15 -5.96 -14.37 14.75
CA ARG A 15 -4.48 -14.37 14.83
C ARG A 15 -3.89 -15.76 14.63
N ASP A 16 -4.44 -16.77 15.33
CA ASP A 16 -3.95 -18.14 15.24
C ASP A 16 -4.15 -18.72 13.84
N GLU A 17 -5.28 -18.40 13.20
CA GLU A 17 -5.54 -18.79 11.81
C GLU A 17 -4.50 -18.17 10.85
N TYR A 18 -4.22 -16.87 10.98
CA TYR A 18 -3.20 -16.21 10.15
C TYR A 18 -1.80 -16.76 10.41
N ALA A 19 -1.45 -17.03 11.67
CA ALA A 19 -0.18 -17.68 12.01
C ALA A 19 -0.05 -19.03 11.31
N GLN A 20 -1.03 -19.91 11.49
CA GLN A 20 -1.02 -21.28 10.97
C GLN A 20 -1.13 -21.39 9.45
N THR A 21 -1.85 -20.47 8.80
CA THR A 21 -2.13 -20.59 7.35
C THR A 21 -1.21 -19.73 6.48
N ALA A 22 -0.73 -18.59 7.00
CA ALA A 22 0.00 -17.60 6.19
C ALA A 22 1.47 -17.40 6.64
N ILE A 23 1.87 -17.92 7.80
CA ILE A 23 3.22 -17.72 8.32
C ILE A 23 3.94 -19.05 8.52
N GLU A 24 3.44 -19.92 9.39
CA GLU A 24 4.09 -21.17 9.77
C GLU A 24 4.42 -22.14 8.61
N PRO A 25 3.59 -22.20 7.52
CA PRO A 25 3.91 -23.09 6.39
C PRO A 25 5.11 -22.64 5.55
N PHE A 26 5.66 -21.44 5.80
CA PHE A 26 6.71 -20.84 4.99
C PHE A 26 7.95 -20.52 5.82
N ASP A 27 9.13 -20.73 5.25
CA ASP A 27 10.42 -20.44 5.87
C ASP A 27 10.80 -18.96 5.67
N PHE A 28 10.16 -18.05 6.42
CA PHE A 28 10.52 -16.64 6.37
C PHE A 28 11.81 -16.37 7.13
N VAL A 29 12.79 -15.76 6.46
CA VAL A 29 14.03 -15.29 7.09
C VAL A 29 13.81 -13.97 7.84
N THR A 30 12.92 -13.11 7.30
CA THR A 30 12.58 -11.82 7.92
C THR A 30 11.64 -12.06 9.10
N PRO A 31 11.94 -11.49 10.29
CA PRO A 31 11.04 -11.57 11.45
C PRO A 31 9.64 -11.08 11.13
N ILE A 32 8.62 -11.78 11.61
CA ILE A 32 7.22 -11.44 11.44
C ILE A 32 6.56 -11.20 12.80
N VAL A 33 5.80 -10.12 12.90
CA VAL A 33 5.00 -9.76 14.07
C VAL A 33 3.53 -9.65 13.66
N LEU A 34 2.62 -10.17 14.47
CA LEU A 34 1.18 -9.98 14.30
C LEU A 34 0.71 -8.80 15.14
N ALA A 35 -0.01 -7.87 14.52
CA ALA A 35 -0.69 -6.75 15.18
C ALA A 35 -2.21 -6.90 15.03
N ASP A 36 -2.94 -6.35 16.01
CA ASP A 36 -4.40 -6.39 15.96
C ASP A 36 -4.95 -5.31 15.00
N ALA A 37 -5.90 -5.67 14.16
CA ALA A 37 -6.62 -4.71 13.34
C ALA A 37 -7.48 -3.77 14.21
N GLY A 38 -7.55 -2.50 13.84
CA GLY A 38 -8.50 -1.53 14.39
C GLY A 38 -9.84 -1.59 13.66
N ASP A 39 -10.76 -0.71 14.07
CA ASP A 39 -12.12 -0.62 13.50
C ASP A 39 -12.13 0.01 12.10
N SER A 40 -11.05 0.69 11.72
CA SER A 40 -10.84 1.29 10.40
C SER A 40 -9.51 0.83 9.77
N ARG A 41 -9.38 1.07 8.44
CA ARG A 41 -8.11 0.85 7.73
C ARG A 41 -6.99 1.70 8.34
N GLN A 42 -7.27 2.96 8.67
CA GLN A 42 -6.30 3.89 9.27
C GLN A 42 -5.84 3.42 10.65
N GLU A 43 -6.76 2.98 11.50
CA GLU A 43 -6.42 2.42 12.82
C GLU A 43 -5.63 1.13 12.71
N SER A 44 -5.97 0.28 11.76
CA SER A 44 -5.21 -0.94 11.47
C SER A 44 -3.78 -0.62 11.03
N ALA A 45 -3.59 0.37 10.14
CA ALA A 45 -2.27 0.83 9.72
C ALA A 45 -1.47 1.41 10.89
N PHE A 46 -2.12 2.17 11.77
CA PHE A 46 -1.51 2.71 12.98
C PHE A 46 -1.08 1.62 13.96
N SER A 47 -1.95 0.64 14.21
CA SER A 47 -1.60 -0.52 15.06
C SER A 47 -0.37 -1.27 14.55
N GLY A 48 -0.28 -1.48 13.23
CA GLY A 48 0.90 -2.05 12.62
C GLY A 48 2.15 -1.16 12.77
N LEU A 49 2.00 0.15 12.63
CA LEU A 49 3.09 1.12 12.77
C LEU A 49 3.65 1.16 14.20
N GLU A 50 2.82 0.96 15.22
CA GLU A 50 3.28 0.90 16.62
C GLU A 50 4.21 -0.29 16.88
N CYS A 51 4.13 -1.35 16.08
CA CYS A 51 5.03 -2.50 16.15
C CYS A 51 6.37 -2.27 15.45
N VAL A 52 6.53 -1.17 14.70
CA VAL A 52 7.77 -0.84 13.97
C VAL A 52 8.77 -0.16 14.91
N PRO A 53 9.95 -0.71 15.18
CA PRO A 53 11.01 -0.05 15.95
C PRO A 53 11.52 1.25 15.29
N ASP A 54 11.96 2.20 16.11
CA ASP A 54 12.47 3.50 15.62
C ASP A 54 13.76 3.42 14.79
N ILE A 55 14.46 2.28 14.83
CA ILE A 55 15.64 2.05 13.99
C ILE A 55 15.32 1.94 12.50
N PHE A 56 14.06 1.69 12.13
CA PHE A 56 13.63 1.62 10.74
C PHE A 56 13.31 3.02 10.20
N GLU A 57 14.15 3.50 9.29
CA GLU A 57 13.99 4.81 8.66
C GLU A 57 12.71 4.89 7.82
N PHE A 58 12.32 3.78 7.18
CA PHE A 58 11.16 3.72 6.29
C PHE A 58 10.16 2.68 6.74
N THR A 59 8.88 3.01 6.63
CA THR A 59 7.75 2.10 6.78
C THR A 59 7.07 1.90 5.43
N VAL A 60 6.85 0.65 5.06
CA VAL A 60 6.15 0.25 3.82
C VAL A 60 4.76 -0.25 4.19
N ILE A 61 3.74 0.39 3.67
CA ILE A 61 2.35 -0.03 3.83
C ILE A 61 1.91 -0.75 2.56
N HIS A 62 1.40 -1.96 2.70
CA HIS A 62 0.93 -2.75 1.58
C HIS A 62 -0.40 -3.45 1.88
N ASP A 63 -1.34 -3.33 0.95
CA ASP A 63 -2.61 -4.03 1.03
C ASP A 63 -2.39 -5.55 0.86
N GLY A 64 -2.70 -6.36 1.87
CA GLY A 64 -2.65 -7.83 1.75
C GLY A 64 -3.55 -8.39 0.64
N ALA A 65 -4.51 -7.60 0.17
CA ALA A 65 -5.37 -7.93 -0.98
C ALA A 65 -4.75 -7.63 -2.36
N ARG A 66 -3.45 -7.26 -2.44
CA ARG A 66 -2.70 -7.08 -3.70
C ARG A 66 -1.59 -8.13 -3.82
N PRO A 67 -1.91 -9.35 -4.20
CA PRO A 67 -0.96 -10.47 -4.12
C PRO A 67 0.13 -10.45 -5.21
N LEU A 68 0.01 -9.60 -6.23
CA LEU A 68 0.95 -9.54 -7.37
C LEU A 68 2.04 -8.48 -7.21
N ILE A 69 2.30 -8.03 -5.98
CA ILE A 69 3.44 -7.16 -5.69
C ILE A 69 4.76 -7.88 -6.02
N THR A 70 5.70 -7.16 -6.61
CA THR A 70 7.01 -7.71 -6.93
C THR A 70 8.12 -7.06 -6.10
N PRO A 71 9.19 -7.79 -5.76
CA PRO A 71 10.36 -7.23 -5.08
C PRO A 71 10.96 -6.04 -5.86
N ARG A 72 10.91 -6.09 -7.20
CA ARG A 72 11.41 -5.02 -8.07
C ARG A 72 10.65 -3.71 -7.86
N LEU A 73 9.31 -3.76 -7.74
CA LEU A 73 8.47 -2.57 -7.53
C LEU A 73 8.73 -1.96 -6.16
N VAL A 74 8.82 -2.80 -5.11
CA VAL A 74 9.15 -2.35 -3.75
C VAL A 74 10.53 -1.68 -3.73
N THR A 75 11.53 -2.31 -4.33
CA THR A 75 12.90 -1.77 -4.40
C THR A 75 12.93 -0.45 -5.17
N HIS A 76 12.22 -0.35 -6.28
CA HIS A 76 12.15 0.88 -7.06
C HIS A 76 11.53 2.03 -6.25
N ALA A 77 10.39 1.81 -5.61
CA ALA A 77 9.76 2.82 -4.76
C ALA A 77 10.65 3.22 -3.58
N LEU A 78 11.33 2.24 -2.93
CA LEU A 78 12.26 2.52 -1.84
C LEU A 78 13.47 3.35 -2.30
N ASN A 79 14.04 3.04 -3.45
CA ASN A 79 15.15 3.80 -4.00
C ASN A 79 14.74 5.23 -4.40
N THR A 80 13.50 5.41 -4.84
CA THR A 80 12.96 6.75 -5.17
C THR A 80 12.93 7.65 -3.93
N ILE A 81 12.39 7.18 -2.80
CA ILE A 81 12.38 7.99 -1.58
C ILE A 81 13.78 8.18 -0.99
N LYS A 82 14.64 7.16 -1.04
CA LYS A 82 16.04 7.26 -0.58
C LYS A 82 16.85 8.28 -1.38
N GLY A 83 16.57 8.39 -2.67
CA GLY A 83 17.23 9.36 -3.56
C GLY A 83 16.73 10.80 -3.44
N SER A 84 15.65 11.05 -2.67
CA SER A 84 15.04 12.37 -2.50
C SER A 84 15.07 12.79 -1.03
N LEU A 85 15.93 13.74 -0.69
CA LEU A 85 16.09 14.21 0.69
C LEU A 85 14.86 14.98 1.21
N ASP A 86 14.09 15.57 0.31
CA ASP A 86 12.92 16.40 0.60
C ASP A 86 11.58 15.64 0.47
N ALA A 87 11.61 14.35 0.11
CA ALA A 87 10.42 13.53 0.08
C ALA A 87 10.16 12.89 1.44
N ASP A 88 8.92 13.02 1.91
CA ASP A 88 8.40 12.38 3.13
C ASP A 88 7.76 11.02 2.83
N GLY A 89 7.35 10.81 1.58
CA GLY A 89 6.75 9.57 1.13
C GLY A 89 6.84 9.36 -0.38
N VAL A 90 6.55 8.12 -0.77
CA VAL A 90 6.34 7.72 -2.16
C VAL A 90 5.20 6.72 -2.21
N ILE A 91 4.33 6.85 -3.19
CA ILE A 91 3.27 5.88 -3.45
C ILE A 91 3.44 5.27 -4.84
N VAL A 92 2.97 4.04 -4.97
CA VAL A 92 2.76 3.44 -6.28
C VAL A 92 1.38 3.85 -6.78
N ALA A 93 1.29 4.29 -8.03
CA ALA A 93 0.03 4.63 -8.66
C ALA A 93 0.08 4.39 -10.17
N THR A 94 -1.08 4.36 -10.82
CA THR A 94 -1.19 4.26 -12.28
C THR A 94 -1.96 5.44 -12.85
N PRO A 95 -1.57 5.99 -14.03
CA PRO A 95 -2.34 7.06 -14.67
C PRO A 95 -3.79 6.64 -14.94
N ALA A 96 -4.74 7.54 -14.71
CA ALA A 96 -6.12 7.33 -15.12
C ALA A 96 -6.24 7.26 -16.63
N ILE A 97 -6.89 6.22 -17.15
CA ILE A 97 -7.05 5.98 -18.60
C ILE A 97 -8.44 6.35 -19.10
N ASP A 98 -9.44 6.18 -18.24
CA ASP A 98 -10.81 6.49 -18.59
C ASP A 98 -11.08 8.00 -18.53
N THR A 99 -12.12 8.45 -19.23
CA THR A 99 -12.58 9.81 -19.11
C THR A 99 -13.28 10.00 -17.76
N LEU A 100 -12.70 10.83 -16.90
CA LEU A 100 -13.27 11.12 -15.58
C LEU A 100 -14.41 12.14 -15.71
N LYS A 101 -15.46 11.94 -14.94
CA LYS A 101 -16.59 12.87 -14.81
C LYS A 101 -16.74 13.31 -13.37
N MET A 102 -16.88 14.60 -13.14
CA MET A 102 -17.34 15.13 -11.87
C MET A 102 -18.86 15.07 -11.88
N VAL A 103 -19.45 14.44 -10.86
CA VAL A 103 -20.92 14.23 -10.80
C VAL A 103 -21.45 14.76 -9.48
N GLU A 104 -22.48 15.59 -9.55
CA GLU A 104 -23.23 16.07 -8.39
C GLU A 104 -24.71 15.75 -8.59
N ASN A 105 -25.34 15.10 -7.62
CA ASN A 105 -26.75 14.70 -7.66
C ASN A 105 -27.17 13.97 -8.96
N GLY A 106 -26.27 13.12 -9.50
CA GLY A 106 -26.51 12.36 -10.72
C GLY A 106 -26.32 13.14 -12.04
N VAL A 107 -25.90 14.42 -11.96
CA VAL A 107 -25.65 15.27 -13.11
C VAL A 107 -24.14 15.49 -13.30
N ILE A 108 -23.67 15.41 -14.55
CA ILE A 108 -22.27 15.72 -14.88
C ILE A 108 -22.06 17.23 -14.76
N VAL A 109 -21.21 17.66 -13.84
CA VAL A 109 -20.85 19.06 -13.62
C VAL A 109 -19.50 19.44 -14.21
N GLY A 110 -18.69 18.45 -14.65
CA GLY A 110 -17.41 18.72 -15.28
C GLY A 110 -16.71 17.47 -15.81
N THR A 111 -15.72 17.69 -16.65
CA THR A 111 -14.83 16.67 -17.21
C THR A 111 -13.39 17.16 -17.01
N PRO A 112 -12.71 16.75 -15.94
CA PRO A 112 -11.34 17.16 -15.67
C PRO A 112 -10.36 16.54 -16.67
N ASP A 113 -9.19 17.16 -16.82
CA ASP A 113 -8.11 16.58 -17.60
C ASP A 113 -7.52 15.37 -16.87
N ARG A 114 -7.79 14.17 -17.38
CA ARG A 114 -7.34 12.90 -16.76
C ARG A 114 -5.83 12.79 -16.57
N ARG A 115 -5.02 13.56 -17.31
CA ARG A 115 -3.56 13.54 -17.18
C ARG A 115 -3.05 13.95 -15.79
N ALA A 116 -3.86 14.69 -15.04
CA ALA A 116 -3.55 15.07 -13.66
C ALA A 116 -4.01 14.05 -12.62
N PHE A 117 -4.67 12.95 -13.04
CA PHE A 117 -5.27 11.97 -12.11
C PHE A 117 -4.57 10.62 -12.21
N TRP A 118 -4.26 10.08 -11.04
CA TRP A 118 -3.63 8.79 -10.89
C TRP A 118 -4.42 7.93 -9.91
N ASN A 119 -4.51 6.62 -10.19
CA ASN A 119 -5.14 5.67 -9.30
C ASN A 119 -4.10 5.17 -8.29
N ALA A 120 -4.25 5.55 -7.03
CA ALA A 120 -3.35 5.16 -5.97
C ALA A 120 -3.39 3.63 -5.76
N GLN A 121 -2.21 3.07 -5.61
CA GLN A 121 -2.01 1.66 -5.26
C GLN A 121 -1.14 1.59 -3.98
N THR A 122 -0.82 0.39 -3.57
CA THR A 122 0.26 0.11 -2.63
C THR A 122 1.33 -0.76 -3.31
N PRO A 123 2.61 -0.69 -2.87
CA PRO A 123 3.08 -0.11 -1.62
C PRO A 123 3.03 1.41 -1.60
N GLN A 124 2.81 1.94 -0.39
CA GLN A 124 3.06 3.32 -0.02
C GLN A 124 4.18 3.31 1.01
N ILE A 125 5.20 4.11 0.80
CA ILE A 125 6.42 4.11 1.62
C ILE A 125 6.64 5.50 2.18
N PHE A 126 6.88 5.58 3.48
CA PHE A 126 7.04 6.84 4.19
C PHE A 126 8.27 6.82 5.08
N ARG A 127 8.85 7.99 5.35
CA ARG A 127 9.78 8.15 6.49
C ARG A 127 9.01 7.85 7.78
N THR A 128 9.46 6.86 8.53
CA THR A 128 8.74 6.34 9.70
C THR A 128 8.38 7.44 10.70
N GLY A 129 9.31 8.35 10.99
CA GLY A 129 9.06 9.46 11.91
C GLY A 129 7.98 10.44 11.42
N MET A 130 7.94 10.71 10.10
CA MET A 130 6.89 11.56 9.51
C MET A 130 5.54 10.86 9.55
N TYR A 131 5.51 9.58 9.24
CA TYR A 131 4.28 8.78 9.23
C TYR A 131 3.66 8.67 10.64
N ARG A 132 4.49 8.49 11.69
CA ARG A 132 4.04 8.55 13.09
C ARG A 132 3.41 9.90 13.43
N ARG A 133 4.05 11.01 13.06
CA ARG A 133 3.51 12.35 13.30
C ARG A 133 2.18 12.58 12.58
N ALA A 134 2.07 12.06 11.33
CA ALA A 134 0.86 12.19 10.54
C ALA A 134 -0.32 11.45 11.18
N HIS A 135 -0.11 10.23 11.67
CA HIS A 135 -1.12 9.48 12.42
C HIS A 135 -1.51 10.18 13.74
N ALA A 136 -0.54 10.66 14.50
CA ALA A 136 -0.80 11.36 15.77
C ALA A 136 -1.63 12.63 15.55
N SER A 137 -1.32 13.42 14.51
CA SER A 137 -2.10 14.62 14.16
C SER A 137 -3.52 14.23 13.69
N ALA A 138 -3.65 13.20 12.85
CA ALA A 138 -4.95 12.75 12.38
C ALA A 138 -5.84 12.30 13.55
N LEU A 139 -5.27 11.53 14.49
CA LEU A 139 -5.97 11.09 15.70
C LEU A 139 -6.42 12.29 16.57
N TYR A 140 -5.52 13.26 16.78
CA TYR A 140 -5.83 14.46 17.58
C TYR A 140 -6.99 15.27 16.99
N ASP A 141 -7.03 15.40 15.66
CA ASP A 141 -8.03 16.20 14.94
C ASP A 141 -9.28 15.41 14.52
N GLY A 142 -9.34 14.10 14.80
CA GLY A 142 -10.42 13.23 14.36
C GLY A 142 -10.49 13.09 12.82
N PHE A 143 -9.35 13.24 12.13
CA PHE A 143 -9.28 13.14 10.66
C PHE A 143 -9.19 11.69 10.20
N SER A 144 -10.00 11.33 9.21
CA SER A 144 -9.92 10.05 8.51
C SER A 144 -9.50 10.27 7.06
N GLY A 145 -8.32 9.74 6.71
CA GLY A 145 -7.79 9.77 5.34
C GLY A 145 -8.35 8.65 4.48
N THR A 146 -8.34 8.83 3.17
CA THR A 146 -8.73 7.80 2.19
C THR A 146 -7.62 6.77 2.00
N ASP A 147 -6.36 7.18 2.18
CA ASP A 147 -5.16 6.35 2.16
C ASP A 147 -4.10 6.95 3.11
N ASP A 148 -2.94 6.30 3.20
CA ASP A 148 -1.90 6.74 4.12
C ASP A 148 -1.17 7.99 3.62
N SER A 149 -1.08 8.21 2.30
CA SER A 149 -0.46 9.41 1.74
C SER A 149 -1.22 10.68 2.13
N SER A 150 -2.54 10.62 2.20
CA SER A 150 -3.39 11.76 2.57
C SER A 150 -3.09 12.29 3.98
N LEU A 151 -2.61 11.44 4.89
CA LEU A 151 -2.17 11.86 6.22
C LEU A 151 -0.89 12.71 6.15
N ILE A 152 0.05 12.31 5.29
CA ILE A 152 1.30 13.03 5.06
C ILE A 152 1.05 14.38 4.38
N GLU A 153 0.23 14.35 3.31
CA GLU A 153 -0.17 15.54 2.54
C GLU A 153 -0.84 16.59 3.42
N ARG A 154 -1.72 16.16 4.33
CA ARG A 154 -2.38 17.03 5.30
C ARG A 154 -1.42 17.80 6.20
N LEU A 155 -0.27 17.23 6.53
CA LEU A 155 0.80 17.90 7.27
C LEU A 155 1.72 18.77 6.38
N GLY A 156 1.39 18.91 5.10
CA GLY A 156 2.24 19.62 4.13
C GLY A 156 3.46 18.82 3.71
N GLY A 157 3.49 17.52 3.99
CA GLY A 157 4.57 16.64 3.57
C GLY A 157 4.54 16.38 2.07
N ARG A 158 5.72 16.12 1.51
CA ARG A 158 5.90 15.86 0.09
C ARG A 158 5.86 14.38 -0.21
N VAL A 159 4.84 13.95 -0.98
CA VAL A 159 4.70 12.57 -1.43
C VAL A 159 4.95 12.49 -2.94
N MET A 160 5.87 11.63 -3.34
CA MET A 160 6.20 11.36 -4.75
C MET A 160 5.36 10.19 -5.27
N VAL A 161 5.28 10.07 -6.59
CA VAL A 161 4.59 8.98 -7.26
C VAL A 161 5.59 8.15 -8.08
N VAL A 162 5.50 6.84 -7.97
CA VAL A 162 6.16 5.86 -8.83
C VAL A 162 5.09 5.14 -9.64
N GLU A 163 5.33 5.02 -10.94
CA GLU A 163 4.39 4.33 -11.80
C GLU A 163 4.37 2.82 -11.50
N GLY A 164 3.17 2.34 -11.14
CA GLY A 164 2.87 0.94 -10.92
C GLY A 164 2.39 0.24 -12.19
N LYS A 165 2.04 -1.03 -12.02
CA LYS A 165 1.42 -1.83 -13.07
C LYS A 165 -0.07 -2.01 -12.81
N ARG A 166 -0.85 -2.18 -13.87
CA ARG A 166 -2.29 -2.44 -13.76
C ARG A 166 -2.60 -3.84 -13.22
N ASP A 167 -1.69 -4.77 -13.41
CA ASP A 167 -1.77 -6.12 -12.85
C ASP A 167 -1.58 -6.16 -11.33
N ASN A 168 -1.09 -5.07 -10.70
CA ASN A 168 -1.08 -4.91 -9.23
C ASN A 168 -2.50 -4.63 -8.71
N ILE A 169 -3.43 -5.51 -9.06
CA ILE A 169 -4.86 -5.41 -8.71
C ILE A 169 -5.08 -5.60 -7.21
N LYS A 170 -6.16 -4.98 -6.71
CA LYS A 170 -6.66 -5.21 -5.36
C LYS A 170 -7.89 -6.11 -5.44
N LEU A 171 -7.85 -7.24 -4.77
CA LEU A 171 -9.00 -8.14 -4.67
C LEU A 171 -10.05 -7.52 -3.72
N THR A 172 -11.10 -6.97 -4.28
CA THR A 172 -12.18 -6.29 -3.54
C THR A 172 -13.54 -6.92 -3.75
N VAL A 173 -13.76 -7.50 -4.92
CA VAL A 173 -15.01 -8.17 -5.30
C VAL A 173 -14.70 -9.56 -5.88
N PRO A 174 -15.65 -10.50 -5.88
CA PRO A 174 -15.41 -11.85 -6.39
C PRO A 174 -14.90 -11.90 -7.83
N GLU A 175 -15.30 -10.95 -8.67
CA GLU A 175 -14.88 -10.84 -10.07
C GLU A 175 -13.38 -10.61 -10.23
N ASP A 176 -12.73 -10.00 -9.23
CA ASP A 176 -11.27 -9.75 -9.25
C ASP A 176 -10.46 -11.04 -9.27
N TYR A 177 -11.02 -12.16 -8.80
CA TYR A 177 -10.36 -13.47 -8.87
C TYR A 177 -10.12 -13.94 -10.31
N LEU A 178 -10.99 -13.59 -11.25
CA LEU A 178 -10.80 -13.91 -12.67
C LEU A 178 -9.60 -13.16 -13.24
N LEU A 179 -9.47 -11.88 -12.87
CA LEU A 179 -8.35 -11.05 -13.27
C LEU A 179 -7.03 -11.56 -12.67
N LEU A 180 -7.07 -11.93 -11.38
CA LEU A 180 -5.91 -12.51 -10.70
C LEU A 180 -5.46 -13.82 -11.37
N ALA A 181 -6.39 -14.72 -11.67
CA ALA A 181 -6.08 -15.98 -12.31
C ALA A 181 -5.45 -15.78 -13.71
N ALA A 182 -5.97 -14.84 -14.49
CA ALA A 182 -5.41 -14.47 -15.79
C ALA A 182 -4.00 -13.88 -15.65
N ALA A 183 -3.77 -13.00 -14.69
CA ALA A 183 -2.46 -12.40 -14.43
C ALA A 183 -1.42 -13.46 -14.01
N ILE A 184 -1.79 -14.38 -13.11
CA ILE A 184 -0.91 -15.50 -12.69
C ILE A 184 -0.58 -16.40 -13.87
N ALA A 185 -1.56 -16.73 -14.74
CA ALA A 185 -1.33 -17.55 -15.93
C ALA A 185 -0.35 -16.86 -16.91
N ALA A 186 -0.45 -15.53 -17.07
CA ALA A 186 0.48 -14.76 -17.90
C ALA A 186 1.90 -14.80 -17.36
N LEU A 187 2.10 -14.60 -16.05
CA LEU A 187 3.41 -14.66 -15.39
C LEU A 187 4.08 -16.02 -15.56
N ARG A 188 3.35 -17.12 -15.38
CA ARG A 188 3.89 -18.48 -15.59
C ARG A 188 4.33 -18.76 -17.03
N ASN A 189 3.68 -18.13 -18.00
CA ASN A 189 4.05 -18.28 -19.42
C ASN A 189 5.28 -17.42 -19.78
N GLU A 190 5.58 -16.36 -19.05
CA GLU A 190 6.80 -15.57 -19.21
C GLU A 190 8.01 -16.32 -18.64
N ASP A 191 7.88 -16.88 -17.43
CA ASP A 191 8.95 -17.66 -16.78
C ASP A 191 9.33 -18.93 -17.58
N GLY A 192 8.37 -19.57 -18.25
CA GLY A 192 8.60 -20.75 -19.09
C GLY A 192 9.22 -20.46 -20.48
N LYS A 193 9.55 -19.21 -20.80
CA LYS A 193 10.21 -18.82 -22.06
C LYS A 193 11.69 -18.46 -21.91
N GLU A 194 12.20 -18.45 -20.68
CA GLU A 194 13.61 -18.14 -20.38
C GLU A 194 14.48 -19.43 -20.22
N ASP A 195 13.90 -20.63 -20.45
CA ASP A 195 14.60 -21.92 -20.57
C ASP A 195 14.74 -22.32 -22.07
#